data_cabac45913bf64cd232dfb01e53e79aa
#
_entry.id   cabac45913bf64cd232dfb01e53e79aa
#
_cell.length_a   1.000
_cell.length_b   1.000
_cell.length_c   1.000
_cell.angle_alpha   90.00
_cell.angle_beta   90.00
_cell.angle_gamma   90.00
#
_symmetry.space_group_name_H-M   'P 1'
#
loop_
_entity.id
_entity.type
_entity.pdbx_description
1 polymer ?
#
loop_
_entity_poly.entity_id
_entity_poly.type
_entity_poly.pdbx_seq_one_letter_code
_entity_poly.pdbx_strand_id
1 'polypeptide(L)'
;MLYALGHPASFGVLLVSFVVGIVLHGWVQGLAAVAMGDSVARLEKRNKPEPRVHIDPFGAVGALIGGLGWAHPIELPGRRDRRRAVVVALVGPAVNVALGVGLLLLWRAALNGGLSAGEAAVWGHAGGAGTDLQHGFSFAGDALGFAVLLAGASQLYLGVLSLIPIPPLDGGRLLFALAPSTLGWQRARHHLIGQNIGLVVVLVMLVLPLGGRLLLLAVLDQVLAPLLRVLLGV
;
A
#
# COMPACT_ATOMS: atom_id res chain seq x y z
N MET A 1 -9.24 -8.70 1.93
CA MET A 1 -10.49 -8.34 1.22
C MET A 1 -11.59 -9.38 1.36
N LEU A 2 -11.27 -10.66 1.62
CA LEU A 2 -12.29 -11.71 1.81
C LEU A 2 -13.32 -11.40 2.90
N TYR A 3 -12.95 -10.66 3.94
CA TYR A 3 -13.86 -10.16 4.98
C TYR A 3 -14.94 -9.22 4.43
N ALA A 4 -14.72 -8.57 3.28
CA ALA A 4 -15.70 -7.70 2.64
C ALA A 4 -16.69 -8.46 1.73
N LEU A 5 -16.61 -9.79 1.64
CA LEU A 5 -17.53 -10.59 0.79
C LEU A 5 -18.99 -10.48 1.26
N GLY A 6 -19.23 -10.21 2.55
CA GLY A 6 -20.55 -9.89 3.07
C GLY A 6 -21.13 -8.57 2.54
N HIS A 7 -20.30 -7.71 1.94
CA HIS A 7 -20.66 -6.42 1.39
C HIS A 7 -20.07 -6.28 -0.03
N PRO A 8 -20.73 -6.79 -1.08
CA PRO A 8 -20.19 -6.89 -2.44
C PRO A 8 -19.68 -5.56 -3.02
N ALA A 9 -20.34 -4.45 -2.69
CA ALA A 9 -19.94 -3.11 -3.12
C ALA A 9 -18.55 -2.73 -2.52
N SER A 10 -18.37 -2.93 -1.21
CA SER A 10 -17.07 -2.68 -0.54
C SER A 10 -15.97 -3.56 -1.11
N PHE A 11 -16.25 -4.84 -1.33
CA PHE A 11 -15.31 -5.76 -1.95
C PHE A 11 -14.90 -5.29 -3.35
N GLY A 12 -15.87 -4.89 -4.19
CA GLY A 12 -15.61 -4.37 -5.53
C GLY A 12 -14.75 -3.12 -5.51
N VAL A 13 -15.06 -2.15 -4.64
CA VAL A 13 -14.26 -0.92 -4.49
C VAL A 13 -12.84 -1.23 -4.05
N LEU A 14 -12.66 -2.08 -3.04
CA LEU A 14 -11.32 -2.46 -2.56
C LEU A 14 -10.52 -3.19 -3.62
N LEU A 15 -11.13 -4.11 -4.37
CA LEU A 15 -10.48 -4.85 -5.45
C LEU A 15 -10.03 -3.91 -6.57
N VAL A 16 -10.93 -3.04 -7.04
CA VAL A 16 -10.59 -2.07 -8.09
C VAL A 16 -9.52 -1.10 -7.62
N SER A 17 -9.67 -0.57 -6.39
CA SER A 17 -8.69 0.34 -5.79
C SER A 17 -7.32 -0.32 -5.66
N PHE A 18 -7.26 -1.58 -5.23
CA PHE A 18 -6.01 -2.34 -5.14
C PHE A 18 -5.36 -2.51 -6.52
N VAL A 19 -6.10 -2.99 -7.52
CA VAL A 19 -5.56 -3.21 -8.87
C VAL A 19 -5.05 -1.90 -9.47
N VAL A 20 -5.85 -0.84 -9.42
CA VAL A 20 -5.47 0.49 -9.92
C VAL A 20 -4.24 1.01 -9.18
N GLY A 21 -4.25 0.93 -7.85
CA GLY A 21 -3.14 1.40 -7.02
C GLY A 21 -1.83 0.67 -7.28
N ILE A 22 -1.87 -0.66 -7.38
CA ILE A 22 -0.68 -1.49 -7.67
C ILE A 22 -0.15 -1.24 -9.09
N VAL A 23 -1.04 -1.16 -10.07
CA VAL A 23 -0.63 -0.90 -11.45
C VAL A 23 -0.01 0.50 -11.58
N LEU A 24 -0.66 1.51 -11.01
CA LEU A 24 -0.15 2.88 -11.00
C LEU A 24 1.21 2.97 -10.29
N HIS A 25 1.31 2.37 -9.10
CA HIS A 25 2.54 2.27 -8.32
C HIS A 25 3.71 1.70 -9.13
N GLY A 26 3.54 0.48 -9.64
CA GLY A 26 4.60 -0.21 -10.37
C GLY A 26 4.91 0.45 -11.72
N TRP A 27 3.90 1.02 -12.39
CA TRP A 27 4.08 1.74 -13.65
C TRP A 27 4.93 2.98 -13.49
N VAL A 28 4.66 3.83 -12.49
CA VAL A 28 5.48 5.04 -12.27
C VAL A 28 6.89 4.70 -11.82
N GLN A 29 7.08 3.62 -11.04
CA GLN A 29 8.42 3.11 -10.74
C GLN A 29 9.15 2.66 -12.00
N GLY A 30 8.47 1.93 -12.90
CA GLY A 30 9.00 1.50 -14.17
C GLY A 30 9.35 2.66 -15.09
N LEU A 31 8.50 3.69 -15.17
CA LEU A 31 8.77 4.93 -15.91
C LEU A 31 10.02 5.64 -15.37
N ALA A 32 10.12 5.80 -14.05
CA ALA A 32 11.27 6.42 -13.41
C ALA A 32 12.56 5.61 -13.67
N ALA A 33 12.51 4.28 -13.54
CA ALA A 33 13.66 3.42 -13.81
C ALA A 33 14.13 3.56 -15.26
N VAL A 34 13.22 3.47 -16.24
CA VAL A 34 13.55 3.60 -17.66
C VAL A 34 14.07 4.99 -17.99
N ALA A 35 13.46 6.05 -17.43
CA ALA A 35 13.92 7.43 -17.62
C ALA A 35 15.33 7.66 -17.07
N MET A 36 15.71 6.90 -16.04
CA MET A 36 17.06 6.92 -15.46
C MET A 36 18.01 5.87 -16.07
N GLY A 37 17.65 5.30 -17.24
CA GLY A 37 18.55 4.44 -18.02
C GLY A 37 18.49 2.94 -17.72
N ASP A 38 17.42 2.46 -17.07
CA ASP A 38 17.24 1.02 -16.81
C ASP A 38 16.76 0.27 -18.06
N SER A 39 17.66 -0.47 -18.67
CA SER A 39 17.35 -1.32 -19.83
C SER A 39 16.55 -2.56 -19.42
N VAL A 40 16.77 -3.12 -18.23
CA VAL A 40 16.04 -4.30 -17.72
C VAL A 40 14.57 -3.95 -17.48
N ALA A 41 14.29 -2.85 -16.79
CA ALA A 41 12.93 -2.36 -16.59
C ALA A 41 12.19 -2.12 -17.92
N ARG A 42 12.91 -1.70 -18.97
CA ARG A 42 12.35 -1.55 -20.31
C ARG A 42 12.04 -2.89 -20.97
N LEU A 43 12.97 -3.86 -20.89
CA LEU A 43 12.79 -5.21 -21.45
C LEU A 43 11.61 -5.94 -20.76
N GLU A 44 11.47 -5.77 -19.47
CA GLU A 44 10.37 -6.32 -18.68
C GLU A 44 9.05 -5.56 -18.87
N LYS A 45 9.00 -4.55 -19.76
CA LYS A 45 7.81 -3.72 -20.03
C LYS A 45 7.25 -3.00 -18.79
N ARG A 46 8.12 -2.73 -17.78
CA ARG A 46 7.72 -2.03 -16.55
C ARG A 46 7.21 -0.61 -16.80
N ASN A 47 7.55 -0.02 -17.93
CA ASN A 47 7.07 1.31 -18.36
C ASN A 47 5.68 1.27 -19.03
N LYS A 48 4.97 0.14 -19.00
CA LYS A 48 3.60 0.01 -19.50
C LYS A 48 2.65 -0.30 -18.36
N PRO A 49 1.40 0.22 -18.38
CA PRO A 49 0.43 -0.03 -17.32
C PRO A 49 -0.26 -1.40 -17.48
N GLU A 50 0.51 -2.45 -17.64
CA GLU A 50 0.01 -3.82 -17.79
C GLU A 50 -0.12 -4.48 -16.40
N PRO A 51 -1.32 -4.86 -15.92
CA PRO A 51 -1.50 -5.43 -14.59
C PRO A 51 -0.61 -6.65 -14.31
N ARG A 52 -0.41 -7.50 -15.32
CA ARG A 52 0.38 -8.73 -15.21
C ARG A 52 1.85 -8.49 -14.85
N VAL A 53 2.38 -7.30 -15.17
CA VAL A 53 3.78 -6.92 -14.91
C VAL A 53 3.92 -6.35 -13.50
N HIS A 54 2.86 -5.77 -12.96
CA HIS A 54 2.90 -5.01 -11.70
C HIS A 54 2.31 -5.73 -10.50
N ILE A 55 1.42 -6.70 -10.73
CA ILE A 55 0.79 -7.46 -9.65
C ILE A 55 1.75 -8.57 -9.19
N ASP A 56 2.13 -8.52 -7.91
CA ASP A 56 2.85 -9.61 -7.26
C ASP A 56 1.84 -10.67 -6.80
N PRO A 57 2.05 -11.96 -7.10
CA PRO A 57 1.13 -13.02 -6.69
C PRO A 57 0.95 -13.12 -5.17
N PHE A 58 2.04 -13.00 -4.40
CA PHE A 58 1.98 -13.03 -2.95
C PHE A 58 1.37 -11.75 -2.37
N GLY A 59 1.66 -10.60 -3.00
CA GLY A 59 1.01 -9.34 -2.68
C GLY A 59 -0.51 -9.39 -2.94
N ALA A 60 -0.95 -10.02 -4.02
CA ALA A 60 -2.37 -10.22 -4.30
C ALA A 60 -3.03 -11.17 -3.28
N VAL A 61 -2.38 -12.26 -2.91
CA VAL A 61 -2.86 -13.17 -1.86
C VAL A 61 -2.93 -12.44 -0.52
N GLY A 62 -1.90 -11.65 -0.17
CA GLY A 62 -1.90 -10.81 1.02
C GLY A 62 -3.08 -9.84 1.04
N ALA A 63 -3.38 -9.19 -0.10
CA ALA A 63 -4.52 -8.29 -0.23
C ALA A 63 -5.85 -9.02 -0.06
N LEU A 64 -6.01 -10.20 -0.62
CA LEU A 64 -7.24 -11.00 -0.47
C LEU A 64 -7.47 -11.39 1.00
N ILE A 65 -6.46 -11.89 1.70
CA ILE A 65 -6.57 -12.40 3.07
C ILE A 65 -6.56 -11.25 4.07
N GLY A 66 -5.50 -10.45 4.08
CA GLY A 66 -5.25 -9.40 5.07
C GLY A 66 -5.76 -8.01 4.69
N GLY A 67 -6.31 -7.84 3.49
CA GLY A 67 -6.80 -6.54 3.00
C GLY A 67 -5.74 -5.62 2.41
N LEU A 68 -4.47 -5.93 2.61
CA LEU A 68 -3.32 -5.17 2.14
C LEU A 68 -2.38 -6.05 1.33
N GLY A 69 -1.80 -5.49 0.28
CA GLY A 69 -0.83 -6.17 -0.56
C GLY A 69 0.22 -5.20 -1.10
N TRP A 70 1.07 -5.66 -2.00
CA TRP A 70 2.15 -4.88 -2.58
C TRP A 70 2.34 -5.15 -4.06
N ALA A 71 3.01 -4.21 -4.74
CA ALA A 71 3.37 -4.34 -6.15
C ALA A 71 4.50 -5.35 -6.35
N HIS A 72 4.59 -5.91 -7.54
CA HIS A 72 5.74 -6.73 -7.92
C HIS A 72 7.02 -5.89 -7.86
N PRO A 73 8.00 -6.30 -7.03
CA PRO A 73 9.17 -5.48 -6.74
C PRO A 73 10.00 -5.20 -8.01
N ILE A 74 10.48 -3.97 -8.15
CA ILE A 74 11.46 -3.61 -9.19
C ILE A 74 12.89 -3.74 -8.62
N GLU A 75 13.83 -4.22 -9.41
CA GLU A 75 15.22 -4.28 -8.97
C GLU A 75 15.82 -2.88 -8.85
N LEU A 76 16.39 -2.60 -7.67
CA LEU A 76 17.02 -1.32 -7.42
C LEU A 76 18.52 -1.41 -7.70
N PRO A 77 19.13 -0.39 -8.33
CA PRO A 77 20.57 -0.31 -8.43
C PRO A 77 21.14 -0.22 -7.01
N GLY A 78 22.25 -0.90 -6.78
CA GLY A 78 22.94 -0.85 -5.49
C GLY A 78 23.54 0.54 -5.22
N ARG A 79 24.46 0.61 -4.24
CA ARG A 79 25.14 1.84 -3.79
C ARG A 79 25.82 2.67 -4.89
N ARG A 80 26.04 2.09 -6.09
CA ARG A 80 26.67 2.79 -7.23
C ARG A 80 25.80 3.92 -7.76
N ASP A 81 24.47 3.76 -7.68
CA ASP A 81 23.50 4.78 -8.11
C ASP A 81 22.41 4.96 -7.05
N ARG A 82 22.80 5.59 -5.95
CA ARG A 82 21.90 5.87 -4.82
C ARG A 82 20.70 6.73 -5.24
N ARG A 83 20.93 7.72 -6.10
CA ARG A 83 19.86 8.63 -6.56
C ARG A 83 18.77 7.84 -7.26
N ARG A 84 19.14 6.96 -8.18
CA ARG A 84 18.20 6.12 -8.89
C ARG A 84 17.48 5.17 -7.93
N ALA A 85 18.20 4.52 -7.01
CA ALA A 85 17.58 3.64 -6.03
C ALA A 85 16.52 4.35 -5.20
N VAL A 86 16.82 5.57 -4.72
CA VAL A 86 15.88 6.38 -3.92
C VAL A 86 14.67 6.80 -4.75
N VAL A 87 14.89 7.37 -5.94
CA VAL A 87 13.80 7.86 -6.80
C VAL A 87 12.86 6.72 -7.18
N VAL A 88 13.40 5.61 -7.68
CA VAL A 88 12.59 4.46 -8.13
C VAL A 88 11.82 3.84 -6.95
N ALA A 89 12.46 3.70 -5.77
CA ALA A 89 11.79 3.10 -4.62
C ALA A 89 10.68 4.00 -4.04
N LEU A 90 10.81 5.31 -4.12
CA LEU A 90 9.89 6.23 -3.43
C LEU A 90 8.76 6.76 -4.33
N VAL A 91 8.92 6.77 -5.67
CA VAL A 91 7.92 7.36 -6.55
C VAL A 91 6.60 6.59 -6.54
N GLY A 92 6.62 5.25 -6.44
CA GLY A 92 5.42 4.42 -6.32
C GLY A 92 4.61 4.71 -5.06
N PRO A 93 5.21 4.57 -3.86
CA PRO A 93 4.58 4.96 -2.60
C PRO A 93 4.06 6.40 -2.60
N ALA A 94 4.84 7.35 -3.13
CA ALA A 94 4.46 8.76 -3.19
C ALA A 94 3.20 9.00 -4.04
N VAL A 95 3.08 8.32 -5.18
CA VAL A 95 1.90 8.41 -6.04
C VAL A 95 0.66 7.84 -5.35
N ASN A 96 0.79 6.71 -4.65
CA ASN A 96 -0.34 6.13 -3.90
C ASN A 96 -0.77 7.06 -2.76
N VAL A 97 0.17 7.63 -2.01
CA VAL A 97 -0.14 8.61 -0.96
C VAL A 97 -0.82 9.85 -1.56
N ALA A 98 -0.29 10.39 -2.67
CA ALA A 98 -0.89 11.55 -3.33
C ALA A 98 -2.31 11.25 -3.85
N LEU A 99 -2.53 10.07 -4.44
CA LEU A 99 -3.85 9.63 -4.88
C LEU A 99 -4.81 9.48 -3.69
N GLY A 100 -4.36 8.85 -2.62
CA GLY A 100 -5.14 8.68 -1.40
C GLY A 100 -5.55 10.02 -0.79
N VAL A 101 -4.59 10.93 -0.60
CA VAL A 101 -4.86 12.30 -0.11
C VAL A 101 -5.82 13.03 -1.03
N GLY A 102 -5.60 12.99 -2.36
CA GLY A 102 -6.45 13.65 -3.34
C GLY A 102 -7.90 13.16 -3.29
N LEU A 103 -8.11 11.84 -3.21
CA LEU A 103 -9.46 11.24 -3.07
C LEU A 103 -10.14 11.63 -1.76
N LEU A 104 -9.42 11.65 -0.63
CA LEU A 104 -9.99 12.04 0.65
C LEU A 104 -10.32 13.53 0.72
N LEU A 105 -9.49 14.39 0.12
CA LEU A 105 -9.80 15.82 0.00
C LEU A 105 -10.99 16.07 -0.94
N LEU A 106 -11.08 15.34 -2.05
CA LEU A 106 -12.26 15.37 -2.93
C LEU A 106 -13.52 14.94 -2.18
N TRP A 107 -13.44 13.82 -1.45
CA TRP A 107 -14.54 13.36 -0.61
C TRP A 107 -14.98 14.45 0.38
N ARG A 108 -14.04 15.04 1.11
CA ARG A 108 -14.31 16.11 2.08
C ARG A 108 -14.94 17.34 1.44
N ALA A 109 -14.43 17.77 0.27
CA ALA A 109 -14.88 19.02 -0.36
C ALA A 109 -16.22 18.91 -1.10
N ALA A 110 -16.46 17.76 -1.74
CA ALA A 110 -17.57 17.61 -2.68
C ALA A 110 -18.62 16.58 -2.25
N LEU A 111 -18.27 15.60 -1.41
CA LEU A 111 -19.08 14.43 -1.11
C LEU A 111 -19.38 14.26 0.40
N ASN A 112 -18.93 15.21 1.20
CA ASN A 112 -19.03 15.15 2.69
C ASN A 112 -20.46 15.21 3.25
N GLY A 113 -21.48 15.31 2.39
CA GLY A 113 -22.88 15.36 2.81
C GLY A 113 -23.46 14.06 3.36
N GLY A 114 -22.69 12.96 3.39
CA GLY A 114 -23.17 11.61 3.71
C GLY A 114 -22.72 11.01 5.05
N LEU A 115 -21.69 11.53 5.70
CA LEU A 115 -21.31 11.07 7.04
C LEU A 115 -22.00 11.90 8.11
N SER A 116 -22.78 11.25 8.97
CA SER A 116 -23.22 11.86 10.22
C SER A 116 -21.99 12.11 11.13
N ALA A 117 -22.09 13.09 12.02
CA ALA A 117 -21.03 13.35 13.01
C ALA A 117 -20.67 12.10 13.84
N GLY A 118 -21.63 11.16 14.03
CA GLY A 118 -21.40 9.88 14.70
C GLY A 118 -20.55 8.92 13.90
N GLU A 119 -20.79 8.81 12.59
CA GLU A 119 -19.99 7.95 11.70
C GLU A 119 -18.56 8.47 11.53
N ALA A 120 -18.41 9.79 11.38
CA ALA A 120 -17.10 10.44 11.36
C ALA A 120 -16.32 10.22 12.68
N ALA A 121 -17.01 10.23 13.83
CA ALA A 121 -16.43 9.95 15.13
C ALA A 121 -15.98 8.49 15.26
N VAL A 122 -16.72 7.52 14.72
CA VAL A 122 -16.31 6.09 14.68
C VAL A 122 -15.02 5.93 13.89
N TRP A 123 -14.89 6.54 12.74
CA TRP A 123 -13.65 6.56 11.95
C TRP A 123 -12.47 7.18 12.71
N GLY A 124 -12.75 8.25 13.47
CA GLY A 124 -11.75 8.93 14.28
C GLY A 124 -11.30 8.16 15.53
N HIS A 125 -12.21 7.43 16.20
CA HIS A 125 -11.95 6.80 17.51
C HIS A 125 -11.61 5.31 17.44
N ALA A 126 -12.12 4.57 16.46
CA ALA A 126 -11.93 3.12 16.37
C ALA A 126 -10.60 2.67 15.75
N GLY A 127 -9.62 3.58 15.60
CA GLY A 127 -8.36 3.26 14.92
C GLY A 127 -8.51 3.18 13.41
N GLY A 128 -9.54 3.84 12.92
CA GLY A 128 -9.71 4.21 11.54
C GLY A 128 -9.98 3.10 10.54
N ALA A 129 -9.69 3.44 9.31
CA ALA A 129 -9.91 2.63 8.12
C ALA A 129 -9.37 1.19 8.20
N GLY A 130 -8.41 0.90 9.09
CA GLY A 130 -7.85 -0.45 9.24
C GLY A 130 -8.86 -1.48 9.73
N THR A 131 -9.64 -1.16 10.77
CA THR A 131 -10.72 -2.04 11.27
C THR A 131 -11.89 -2.10 10.32
N ASP A 132 -12.22 -0.99 9.68
CA ASP A 132 -13.33 -0.91 8.75
C ASP A 132 -13.00 -1.60 7.43
N LEU A 133 -11.76 -1.53 6.98
CA LEU A 133 -11.24 -2.35 5.88
C LEU A 133 -11.35 -3.86 6.20
N GLN A 134 -11.24 -4.27 7.46
CA GLN A 134 -11.40 -5.67 7.87
C GLN A 134 -12.85 -6.13 7.97
N HIS A 135 -13.77 -5.26 8.42
CA HIS A 135 -15.14 -5.66 8.76
C HIS A 135 -16.18 -5.34 7.67
N GLY A 136 -15.77 -4.75 6.55
CA GLY A 136 -16.65 -4.49 5.40
C GLY A 136 -17.81 -3.56 5.78
N PHE A 137 -17.57 -2.27 5.80
CA PHE A 137 -18.59 -1.28 6.17
C PHE A 137 -19.78 -1.29 5.23
N SER A 138 -20.99 -1.27 5.80
CA SER A 138 -22.22 -1.03 5.07
C SER A 138 -22.67 0.40 5.35
N PHE A 139 -22.58 1.27 4.36
CA PHE A 139 -23.08 2.64 4.46
C PHE A 139 -24.53 2.71 3.96
N ALA A 140 -25.41 3.24 4.79
CA ALA A 140 -26.77 3.65 4.41
C ALA A 140 -26.75 5.11 3.90
N GLY A 141 -25.96 5.40 2.86
CA GLY A 141 -25.79 6.76 2.37
C GLY A 141 -25.36 6.82 0.90
N ASP A 142 -24.72 7.91 0.51
CA ASP A 142 -24.20 8.09 -0.85
C ASP A 142 -23.13 7.05 -1.20
N ALA A 143 -23.49 6.13 -2.10
CA ALA A 143 -22.62 5.06 -2.55
C ALA A 143 -21.32 5.57 -3.20
N LEU A 144 -21.38 6.73 -3.88
CA LEU A 144 -20.22 7.35 -4.49
C LEU A 144 -19.26 7.90 -3.43
N GLY A 145 -19.81 8.62 -2.44
CA GLY A 145 -19.02 9.15 -1.32
C GLY A 145 -18.30 8.04 -0.57
N PHE A 146 -19.00 6.97 -0.27
CA PHE A 146 -18.40 5.78 0.35
C PHE A 146 -17.30 5.16 -0.51
N ALA A 147 -17.51 4.97 -1.81
CA ALA A 147 -16.51 4.40 -2.70
C ALA A 147 -15.24 5.25 -2.77
N VAL A 148 -15.37 6.59 -2.86
CA VAL A 148 -14.24 7.53 -2.88
C VAL A 148 -13.48 7.51 -1.55
N LEU A 149 -14.20 7.51 -0.42
CA LEU A 149 -13.60 7.44 0.92
C LEU A 149 -12.79 6.14 1.10
N LEU A 150 -13.40 5.00 0.78
CA LEU A 150 -12.78 3.69 0.91
C LEU A 150 -11.57 3.54 -0.04
N ALA A 151 -11.68 4.01 -1.28
CA ALA A 151 -10.59 4.03 -2.24
C ALA A 151 -9.45 4.93 -1.76
N GLY A 152 -9.75 6.14 -1.28
CA GLY A 152 -8.74 7.08 -0.77
C GLY A 152 -7.98 6.50 0.43
N ALA A 153 -8.69 5.95 1.41
CA ALA A 153 -8.08 5.28 2.55
C ALA A 153 -7.19 4.11 2.10
N SER A 154 -7.69 3.23 1.22
CA SER A 154 -6.91 2.07 0.75
C SER A 154 -5.62 2.47 0.04
N GLN A 155 -5.61 3.58 -0.72
CA GLN A 155 -4.41 4.09 -1.38
C GLN A 155 -3.38 4.62 -0.37
N LEU A 156 -3.82 5.30 0.71
CA LEU A 156 -2.92 5.71 1.78
C LEU A 156 -2.27 4.51 2.47
N TYR A 157 -3.05 3.49 2.81
CA TYR A 157 -2.53 2.26 3.42
C TYR A 157 -1.52 1.57 2.50
N LEU A 158 -1.81 1.47 1.21
CA LEU A 158 -0.91 0.87 0.22
C LEU A 158 0.42 1.64 0.11
N GLY A 159 0.34 2.98 0.04
CA GLY A 159 1.52 3.84 -0.05
C GLY A 159 2.40 3.76 1.19
N VAL A 160 1.82 3.83 2.40
CA VAL A 160 2.57 3.76 3.66
C VAL A 160 3.09 2.35 3.93
N LEU A 161 2.30 1.31 3.63
CA LEU A 161 2.76 -0.08 3.68
C LEU A 161 4.05 -0.28 2.89
N SER A 162 4.10 0.24 1.66
CA SER A 162 5.25 0.09 0.77
C SER A 162 6.54 0.70 1.34
N LEU A 163 6.45 1.66 2.28
CA LEU A 163 7.59 2.29 2.92
C LEU A 163 8.16 1.50 4.11
N ILE A 164 7.49 0.46 4.57
CA ILE A 164 7.97 -0.38 5.68
C ILE A 164 9.33 -1.00 5.30
N PRO A 165 10.36 -0.93 6.18
CA PRO A 165 11.72 -1.35 5.87
C PRO A 165 11.91 -2.88 5.92
N ILE A 166 10.96 -3.64 5.39
CA ILE A 166 10.99 -5.12 5.31
C ILE A 166 10.76 -5.55 3.85
N PRO A 167 11.69 -6.30 3.21
CA PRO A 167 11.43 -6.89 1.90
C PRO A 167 10.22 -7.86 1.96
N PRO A 168 9.40 -7.94 0.91
CA PRO A 168 9.59 -7.45 -0.46
C PRO A 168 9.19 -5.98 -0.68
N LEU A 169 8.74 -5.26 0.36
CA LEU A 169 8.28 -3.88 0.27
C LEU A 169 9.40 -2.93 -0.17
N ASP A 170 9.04 -1.81 -0.81
CA ASP A 170 10.00 -0.85 -1.39
C ASP A 170 10.95 -0.27 -0.35
N GLY A 171 10.44 0.07 0.85
CA GLY A 171 11.25 0.55 1.97
C GLY A 171 12.33 -0.43 2.37
N GLY A 172 12.02 -1.73 2.43
CA GLY A 172 12.98 -2.78 2.73
C GLY A 172 14.00 -2.95 1.61
N ARG A 173 13.58 -2.91 0.36
CA ARG A 173 14.48 -3.00 -0.80
C ARG A 173 15.40 -1.79 -0.87
N LEU A 174 14.87 -0.59 -0.63
CA LEU A 174 15.68 0.63 -0.56
C LEU A 174 16.72 0.55 0.56
N LEU A 175 16.31 0.10 1.76
CA LEU A 175 17.22 -0.11 2.88
C LEU A 175 18.42 -0.96 2.47
N PHE A 176 18.17 -2.11 1.83
CA PHE A 176 19.23 -3.02 1.39
C PHE A 176 20.03 -2.49 0.18
N ALA A 177 19.42 -1.69 -0.70
CA ALA A 177 20.13 -1.05 -1.80
C ALA A 177 21.14 -0.01 -1.30
N LEU A 178 20.85 0.67 -0.18
CA LEU A 178 21.69 1.70 0.42
C LEU A 178 22.62 1.16 1.52
N ALA A 179 22.39 -0.04 2.02
CA ALA A 179 23.12 -0.65 3.14
C ALA A 179 24.62 -0.79 2.85
N PRO A 180 25.48 -0.69 3.86
CA PRO A 180 26.92 -0.94 3.72
C PRO A 180 27.22 -2.37 3.23
N SER A 181 28.36 -2.54 2.53
CA SER A 181 28.80 -3.85 2.04
C SER A 181 29.47 -4.71 3.13
N THR A 182 29.06 -4.57 4.41
CA THR A 182 29.58 -5.39 5.50
C THR A 182 28.99 -6.78 5.47
N LEU A 183 29.70 -7.74 6.05
CA LEU A 183 29.27 -9.15 6.10
C LEU A 183 27.89 -9.32 6.76
N GLY A 184 27.58 -8.54 7.81
CA GLY A 184 26.27 -8.58 8.48
C GLY A 184 25.12 -8.19 7.55
N TRP A 185 25.28 -7.09 6.78
CA TRP A 185 24.28 -6.67 5.81
C TRP A 185 24.12 -7.63 4.63
N GLN A 186 25.23 -8.25 4.18
CA GLN A 186 25.17 -9.26 3.13
C GLN A 186 24.41 -10.51 3.60
N ARG A 187 24.67 -10.98 4.83
CA ARG A 187 23.91 -12.09 5.43
C ARG A 187 22.43 -11.74 5.60
N ALA A 188 22.11 -10.57 6.14
CA ALA A 188 20.75 -10.11 6.28
C ALA A 188 20.02 -10.04 4.93
N ARG A 189 20.67 -9.49 3.88
CA ARG A 189 20.13 -9.47 2.52
C ARG A 189 19.88 -10.88 1.98
N HIS A 190 20.83 -11.81 2.18
CA HIS A 190 20.69 -13.19 1.75
C HIS A 190 19.47 -13.85 2.39
N HIS A 191 19.28 -13.69 3.70
CA HIS A 191 18.13 -14.27 4.38
C HIS A 191 16.82 -13.59 4.02
N LEU A 192 16.74 -12.26 4.11
CA LEU A 192 15.48 -11.54 3.96
C LEU A 192 15.01 -11.45 2.50
N ILE A 193 15.94 -11.29 1.54
CA ILE A 193 15.61 -11.20 0.11
C ILE A 193 15.86 -12.55 -0.57
N GLY A 194 17.07 -13.12 -0.44
CA GLY A 194 17.45 -14.34 -1.18
C GLY A 194 16.69 -15.59 -0.76
N GLN A 195 16.38 -15.74 0.55
CA GLN A 195 15.59 -16.86 1.08
C GLN A 195 14.11 -16.51 1.29
N ASN A 196 13.66 -15.33 0.84
CA ASN A 196 12.27 -14.85 0.99
C ASN A 196 11.75 -14.77 2.43
N ILE A 197 12.63 -14.76 3.46
CA ILE A 197 12.20 -14.65 4.86
C ILE A 197 11.45 -13.34 5.09
N GLY A 198 11.85 -12.24 4.44
CA GLY A 198 11.14 -10.97 4.50
C GLY A 198 9.69 -11.07 4.01
N LEU A 199 9.46 -11.82 2.93
CA LEU A 199 8.11 -12.12 2.43
C LEU A 199 7.28 -12.85 3.47
N VAL A 200 7.86 -13.89 4.08
CA VAL A 200 7.17 -14.66 5.14
C VAL A 200 6.83 -13.77 6.33
N VAL A 201 7.77 -12.90 6.76
CA VAL A 201 7.52 -11.95 7.86
C VAL A 201 6.34 -11.03 7.54
N VAL A 202 6.29 -10.44 6.35
CA VAL A 202 5.17 -9.56 5.95
C VAL A 202 3.86 -10.34 5.91
N LEU A 203 3.83 -11.56 5.34
CA LEU A 203 2.63 -12.40 5.31
C LEU A 203 2.15 -12.79 6.71
N VAL A 204 3.06 -13.14 7.60
CA VAL A 204 2.72 -13.43 9.01
C VAL A 204 2.14 -12.21 9.68
N MET A 205 2.74 -11.02 9.52
CA MET A 205 2.22 -9.78 10.09
C MET A 205 0.83 -9.42 9.54
N LEU A 206 0.53 -9.80 8.28
CA LEU A 206 -0.79 -9.60 7.66
C LEU A 206 -1.88 -10.52 8.21
N VAL A 207 -1.51 -11.67 8.79
CA VAL A 207 -2.48 -12.67 9.27
C VAL A 207 -2.53 -12.75 10.79
N LEU A 208 -1.43 -12.39 11.47
CA LEU A 208 -1.30 -12.50 12.92
C LEU A 208 -2.23 -11.50 13.62
N PRO A 209 -3.22 -11.97 14.40
CA PRO A 209 -4.06 -11.06 15.18
C PRO A 209 -3.33 -10.60 16.44
N LEU A 210 -3.40 -9.31 16.72
CA LEU A 210 -2.91 -8.69 17.94
C LEU A 210 -4.00 -7.77 18.52
N GLY A 211 -4.54 -8.13 19.68
CA GLY A 211 -5.57 -7.32 20.33
C GLY A 211 -6.86 -7.17 19.51
N GLY A 212 -7.25 -8.18 18.74
CA GLY A 212 -8.45 -8.15 17.89
C GLY A 212 -8.24 -7.51 16.51
N ARG A 213 -7.01 -7.08 16.18
CA ARG A 213 -6.64 -6.48 14.88
C ARG A 213 -5.47 -7.23 14.28
N LEU A 214 -5.32 -7.19 12.96
CA LEU A 214 -4.12 -7.71 12.31
C LEU A 214 -2.91 -6.84 12.66
N LEU A 215 -1.81 -7.47 13.02
CA LEU A 215 -0.60 -6.81 13.50
C LEU A 215 -0.12 -5.70 12.54
N LEU A 216 -0.08 -5.99 11.26
CA LEU A 216 0.38 -5.02 10.26
C LEU A 216 -0.53 -3.81 10.18
N LEU A 217 -1.85 -3.99 10.23
CA LEU A 217 -2.81 -2.88 10.26
C LEU A 217 -2.66 -2.07 11.54
N ALA A 218 -2.49 -2.72 12.70
CA ALA A 218 -2.28 -2.03 13.98
C ALA A 218 -1.01 -1.14 13.94
N VAL A 219 0.06 -1.60 13.28
CA VAL A 219 1.27 -0.80 13.07
C VAL A 219 1.01 0.39 12.15
N LEU A 220 0.34 0.17 11.03
CA LEU A 220 0.02 1.23 10.07
C LEU A 220 -0.91 2.29 10.67
N ASP A 221 -1.87 1.88 11.49
CA ASP A 221 -2.82 2.78 12.14
C ASP A 221 -2.15 3.79 13.06
N GLN A 222 -0.99 3.48 13.66
CA GLN A 222 -0.24 4.45 14.46
C GLN A 222 0.14 5.71 13.66
N VAL A 223 0.40 5.53 12.36
CA VAL A 223 0.77 6.64 11.46
C VAL A 223 -0.47 7.18 10.74
N LEU A 224 -1.33 6.29 10.26
CA LEU A 224 -2.43 6.68 9.38
C LEU A 224 -3.65 7.22 10.12
N ALA A 225 -3.95 6.75 11.35
CA ALA A 225 -5.11 7.26 12.07
C ALA A 225 -5.07 8.78 12.33
N PRO A 226 -3.96 9.36 12.84
CA PRO A 226 -3.89 10.82 13.01
C PRO A 226 -3.95 11.56 11.66
N LEU A 227 -3.34 11.02 10.60
CA LEU A 227 -3.41 11.63 9.27
C LEU A 227 -4.83 11.62 8.71
N LEU A 228 -5.54 10.50 8.83
CA LEU A 228 -6.92 10.37 8.39
C LEU A 228 -7.86 11.32 9.14
N ARG A 229 -7.68 11.48 10.47
CA ARG A 229 -8.46 12.48 11.24
C ARG A 229 -8.30 13.88 10.67
N VAL A 230 -7.09 14.30 10.39
CA VAL A 230 -6.82 15.62 9.80
C VAL A 230 -7.44 15.75 8.41
N LEU A 231 -7.28 14.74 7.54
CA LEU A 231 -7.82 14.76 6.19
C LEU A 231 -9.34 14.75 6.15
N LEU A 232 -9.97 13.99 7.05
CA LEU A 232 -11.43 13.89 7.15
C LEU A 232 -12.03 15.08 7.93
N GLY A 233 -11.24 15.78 8.75
CA GLY A 233 -11.69 16.91 9.55
C GLY A 233 -12.46 16.50 10.81
N VAL A 234 -12.08 15.36 11.42
CA VAL A 234 -12.67 14.77 12.64
C VAL A 234 -11.66 14.60 13.75
#